data_83f718b9f702bcf8242fe00cc954325a
#
_entry.id   83f718b9f702bcf8242fe00cc954325a
#
_cell.length_a   1.000
_cell.length_b   1.000
_cell.length_c   1.000
_cell.angle_alpha   90.00
_cell.angle_beta   90.00
_cell.angle_gamma   90.00
#
_symmetry.space_group_name_H-M   'P 1'
#
loop_
_entity.id
_entity.type
_entity.pdbx_description
1 polymer ?
#
loop_
_entity_poly.entity_id
_entity_poly.type
_entity_poly.pdbx_seq_one_letter_code
_entity_poly.pdbx_strand_id
1 'polypeptide(L)'
;FWEKYNPEETGILHLAMYGRPYGKSLCHAWGASPIYLLGKYYLGVKPTKPGYEEYSVTPCLGGLKWMEGTVPTPYGNIHIYMDKKEIRIKSDGGKGVLNIPTRKGIKAMTIEPGEEQVFKY
;
A
#
# COMPACT_ATOMS: atom_id res chain seq x y z
N PHE A 1 4.37 12.77 7.25
CA PHE A 1 3.64 13.70 6.35
C PHE A 1 3.42 15.01 7.08
N TRP A 2 3.71 16.12 6.37
CA TRP A 2 3.47 17.46 6.85
C TRP A 2 1.99 17.83 6.70
N GLU A 3 1.49 18.70 7.60
CA GLU A 3 0.14 19.25 7.54
C GLU A 3 -0.11 20.04 6.25
N LYS A 4 0.90 20.80 5.80
CA LYS A 4 0.89 21.56 4.55
C LYS A 4 2.30 21.59 3.98
N TYR A 5 2.41 21.37 2.69
CA TYR A 5 3.66 21.52 1.94
C TYR A 5 3.45 22.51 0.79
N ASN A 6 4.32 23.51 0.72
CA ASN A 6 4.41 24.43 -0.42
C ASN A 6 5.86 24.48 -0.90
N PRO A 7 6.19 23.99 -2.10
CA PRO A 7 7.57 23.95 -2.59
C PRO A 7 8.17 25.35 -2.86
N GLU A 8 7.35 26.37 -2.94
CA GLU A 8 7.80 27.77 -3.16
C GLU A 8 8.20 28.47 -1.86
N GLU A 9 7.78 27.95 -0.70
CA GLU A 9 8.16 28.48 0.60
C GLU A 9 9.57 28.01 0.97
N THR A 10 10.35 28.89 1.57
CA THR A 10 11.72 28.59 2.04
C THR A 10 11.96 29.09 3.45
N GLY A 11 13.00 28.55 4.10
CA GLY A 11 13.40 28.96 5.44
C GLY A 11 12.27 28.82 6.48
N ILE A 12 12.09 29.83 7.31
CA ILE A 12 11.08 29.81 8.38
C ILE A 12 9.65 29.79 7.86
N LEU A 13 9.39 30.32 6.66
CA LEU A 13 8.07 30.31 6.05
C LEU A 13 7.59 28.88 5.80
N HIS A 14 8.50 27.98 5.49
CA HIS A 14 8.22 26.55 5.31
C HIS A 14 7.65 25.88 6.57
N LEU A 15 7.94 26.43 7.75
CA LEU A 15 7.51 25.93 9.05
C LEU A 15 6.37 26.76 9.66
N ALA A 16 6.10 27.93 9.08
CA ALA A 16 5.08 28.87 9.59
C ALA A 16 3.67 28.39 9.24
N MET A 17 2.77 28.46 10.21
CA MET A 17 1.34 28.21 10.03
C MET A 17 0.52 28.84 11.16
N TYR A 18 -0.73 29.18 10.88
CA TYR A 18 -1.65 29.79 11.85
C TYR A 18 -1.11 31.06 12.51
N GLY A 19 -0.32 31.86 11.77
CA GLY A 19 0.28 33.08 12.28
C GLY A 19 1.47 32.86 13.25
N ARG A 20 2.01 31.65 13.32
CA ARG A 20 3.14 31.27 14.19
C ARG A 20 4.33 30.79 13.36
N PRO A 21 5.58 31.22 13.70
CA PRO A 21 6.78 30.85 12.94
C PRO A 21 7.05 29.34 12.84
N TYR A 22 6.68 28.56 13.86
CA TYR A 22 6.84 27.11 13.92
C TYR A 22 5.51 26.41 14.19
N GLY A 23 4.42 26.93 13.60
CA GLY A 23 3.07 26.41 13.84
C GLY A 23 2.71 25.18 13.02
N LYS A 24 3.49 24.85 11.97
CA LYS A 24 3.19 23.74 11.09
C LYS A 24 3.53 22.39 11.75
N SER A 25 2.58 21.46 11.69
CA SER A 25 2.84 20.09 12.09
C SER A 25 3.61 19.34 10.99
N LEU A 26 4.81 18.87 11.30
CA LEU A 26 5.66 18.10 10.37
C LEU A 26 5.37 16.60 10.42
N CYS A 27 4.62 16.16 11.43
CA CYS A 27 4.17 14.78 11.58
C CYS A 27 2.66 14.76 11.83
N HIS A 28 1.89 15.09 10.79
CA HIS A 28 0.45 15.29 10.88
C HIS A 28 -0.32 14.01 10.56
N ALA A 29 -0.98 13.45 11.56
CA ALA A 29 -1.65 12.14 11.45
C ALA A 29 -2.69 12.08 10.31
N TRP A 30 -3.44 13.15 10.10
CA TRP A 30 -4.43 13.19 9.02
C TRP A 30 -3.79 13.18 7.62
N GLY A 31 -2.55 13.65 7.50
CA GLY A 31 -1.78 13.56 6.26
C GLY A 31 -1.24 12.16 5.96
N ALA A 32 -1.31 11.21 6.90
CA ALA A 32 -0.77 9.86 6.76
C ALA A 32 -1.74 8.87 6.10
N SER A 33 -2.98 9.25 5.86
CA SER A 33 -3.99 8.39 5.20
C SER A 33 -3.56 7.80 3.84
N PRO A 34 -2.71 8.45 3.01
CA PRO A 34 -2.23 7.85 1.77
C PRO A 34 -1.54 6.49 1.96
N ILE A 35 -0.79 6.28 3.04
CA ILE A 35 -0.14 4.99 3.32
C ILE A 35 -1.19 3.87 3.39
N TYR A 36 -2.24 4.08 4.18
CA TYR A 36 -3.33 3.12 4.32
C TYR A 36 -4.11 2.93 3.01
N LEU A 37 -4.43 4.04 2.33
CA LEU A 37 -5.22 4.02 1.10
C LEU A 37 -4.47 3.34 -0.05
N LEU A 38 -3.17 3.60 -0.21
CA LEU A 38 -2.34 2.95 -1.23
C LEU A 38 -2.22 1.44 -0.96
N GLY A 39 -1.98 1.04 0.28
CA GLY A 39 -1.96 -0.37 0.67
C GLY A 39 -3.28 -1.08 0.40
N LYS A 40 -4.40 -0.45 0.75
CA LYS A 40 -5.73 -1.03 0.63
C LYS A 40 -6.29 -1.08 -0.80
N TYR A 41 -6.05 -0.03 -1.61
CA TYR A 41 -6.73 0.15 -2.89
C TYR A 41 -5.82 -0.06 -4.11
N TYR A 42 -4.53 0.24 -4.00
CA TYR A 42 -3.56 -0.03 -5.09
C TYR A 42 -2.90 -1.39 -4.90
N LEU A 43 -2.19 -1.62 -3.80
CA LEU A 43 -1.64 -2.95 -3.50
C LEU A 43 -2.77 -3.97 -3.23
N GLY A 44 -3.94 -3.48 -2.81
CA GLY A 44 -5.16 -4.27 -2.71
C GLY A 44 -5.21 -5.22 -1.51
N VAL A 45 -4.35 -5.01 -0.50
CA VAL A 45 -4.28 -5.87 0.68
C VAL A 45 -5.39 -5.52 1.68
N LYS A 46 -6.24 -6.48 1.98
CA LYS A 46 -7.38 -6.30 2.90
C LYS A 46 -7.49 -7.50 3.84
N PRO A 47 -7.62 -7.29 5.15
CA PRO A 47 -7.90 -8.39 6.05
C PRO A 47 -9.31 -8.95 5.79
N THR A 48 -9.42 -10.27 5.79
CA THR A 48 -10.70 -11.01 5.75
C THR A 48 -11.05 -11.57 7.11
N LYS A 49 -10.05 -11.67 8.01
CA LYS A 49 -10.23 -11.89 9.45
C LYS A 49 -9.47 -10.85 10.29
N PRO A 50 -9.88 -10.61 11.53
CA PRO A 50 -9.17 -9.68 12.42
C PRO A 50 -7.67 -9.94 12.47
N GLY A 51 -6.87 -8.88 12.54
CA GLY A 51 -5.42 -8.97 12.69
C GLY A 51 -4.67 -9.53 11.47
N TYR A 52 -5.29 -9.68 10.29
CA TYR A 52 -4.68 -10.30 9.10
C TYR A 52 -4.34 -11.79 9.24
N GLU A 53 -5.01 -12.53 10.14
CA GLU A 53 -4.92 -13.99 10.18
C GLU A 53 -5.24 -14.60 8.81
N GLU A 54 -6.30 -14.04 8.18
CA GLU A 54 -6.61 -14.27 6.77
C GLU A 54 -6.74 -12.92 6.05
N TYR A 55 -6.27 -12.87 4.80
CA TYR A 55 -6.32 -11.65 3.99
C TYR A 55 -6.51 -11.96 2.51
N SER A 56 -7.02 -10.98 1.80
CA SER A 56 -7.08 -11.00 0.33
C SER A 56 -6.17 -9.93 -0.25
N VAL A 57 -5.62 -10.21 -1.43
CA VAL A 57 -4.85 -9.28 -2.24
C VAL A 57 -5.52 -9.15 -3.59
N THR A 58 -5.98 -7.95 -3.92
CA THR A 58 -6.60 -7.64 -5.21
C THR A 58 -5.95 -6.38 -5.75
N PRO A 59 -4.73 -6.49 -6.32
CA PRO A 59 -3.96 -5.32 -6.72
C PRO A 59 -4.58 -4.66 -7.95
N CYS A 60 -4.46 -3.32 -8.01
CA CYS A 60 -5.01 -2.52 -9.09
C CYS A 60 -4.01 -1.45 -9.50
N LEU A 61 -3.44 -1.55 -10.71
CA LEU A 61 -2.52 -0.54 -11.25
C LEU A 61 -3.18 0.81 -11.52
N GLY A 62 -4.50 0.83 -11.78
CA GLY A 62 -5.15 2.04 -12.28
C GLY A 62 -4.45 2.52 -13.56
N GLY A 63 -3.98 3.76 -13.57
CA GLY A 63 -3.23 4.35 -14.69
C GLY A 63 -1.71 4.18 -14.61
N LEU A 64 -1.17 3.49 -13.61
CA LEU A 64 0.27 3.32 -13.41
C LEU A 64 0.87 2.31 -14.38
N LYS A 65 2.18 2.46 -14.65
CA LYS A 65 2.94 1.48 -15.44
C LYS A 65 3.36 0.28 -14.59
N TRP A 66 3.69 0.55 -13.34
CA TRP A 66 4.07 -0.41 -12.31
C TRP A 66 3.80 0.18 -10.93
N MET A 67 3.75 -0.66 -9.93
CA MET A 67 3.72 -0.28 -8.51
C MET A 67 4.46 -1.32 -7.69
N GLU A 68 4.98 -0.88 -6.56
CA GLU A 68 5.65 -1.72 -5.57
C GLU A 68 5.39 -1.18 -4.17
N GLY A 69 5.22 -2.06 -3.21
CA GLY A 69 5.04 -1.65 -1.84
C GLY A 69 4.92 -2.80 -0.86
N THR A 70 4.99 -2.45 0.41
CA THR A 70 4.92 -3.39 1.53
C THR A 70 3.80 -2.99 2.47
N VAL A 71 2.96 -3.95 2.84
CA VAL A 71 1.93 -3.79 3.87
C VAL A 71 2.36 -4.56 5.11
N PRO A 72 2.66 -3.88 6.22
CA PRO A 72 2.99 -4.54 7.48
C PRO A 72 1.74 -5.13 8.13
N THR A 73 1.87 -6.34 8.68
CA THR A 73 0.82 -7.03 9.43
C THR A 73 1.39 -7.63 10.71
N PRO A 74 0.55 -8.06 11.67
CA PRO A 74 1.02 -8.79 12.86
C PRO A 74 1.74 -10.11 12.53
N TYR A 75 1.56 -10.66 11.33
CA TYR A 75 2.20 -11.91 10.86
C TYR A 75 3.44 -11.64 9.98
N GLY A 76 3.91 -10.39 9.93
CA GLY A 76 5.02 -9.95 9.10
C GLY A 76 4.57 -9.14 7.89
N ASN A 77 5.46 -8.96 6.94
CA ASN A 77 5.23 -8.10 5.79
C ASN A 77 4.58 -8.84 4.63
N ILE A 78 3.74 -8.13 3.89
CA ILE A 78 3.23 -8.56 2.58
C ILE A 78 3.82 -7.59 1.57
N HIS A 79 4.79 -8.06 0.79
CA HIS A 79 5.44 -7.29 -0.27
C HIS A 79 4.81 -7.63 -1.62
N ILE A 80 4.48 -6.61 -2.40
CA ILE A 80 3.82 -6.75 -3.70
C ILE A 80 4.52 -5.86 -4.71
N TYR A 81 4.88 -6.44 -5.84
CA TYR A 81 5.20 -5.76 -7.08
C TYR A 81 4.16 -6.12 -8.13
N MET A 82 3.76 -5.18 -8.94
CA MET A 82 2.86 -5.38 -10.08
C MET A 82 3.23 -4.47 -11.23
N ASP A 83 3.24 -5.04 -12.42
CA ASP A 83 3.26 -4.30 -13.68
C ASP A 83 2.19 -4.84 -14.64
N LYS A 84 2.27 -4.49 -15.94
CA LYS A 84 1.32 -4.95 -16.96
C LYS A 84 1.51 -6.40 -17.39
N LYS A 85 2.53 -7.10 -16.89
CA LYS A 85 2.90 -8.46 -17.32
C LYS A 85 2.76 -9.47 -16.19
N GLU A 86 3.08 -9.04 -14.96
CA GLU A 86 3.16 -9.94 -13.82
C GLU A 86 2.82 -9.27 -12.48
N ILE A 87 2.47 -10.10 -11.52
CA ILE A 87 2.40 -9.77 -10.11
C ILE A 87 3.44 -10.64 -9.40
N ARG A 88 4.32 -10.03 -8.61
CA ARG A 88 5.20 -10.71 -7.66
C ARG A 88 4.68 -10.43 -6.26
N ILE A 89 4.56 -11.46 -5.46
CA ILE A 89 4.09 -11.35 -4.08
C ILE A 89 4.94 -12.21 -3.16
N LYS A 90 5.34 -11.63 -2.04
CA LYS A 90 6.01 -12.32 -0.94
C LYS A 90 5.30 -11.96 0.35
N SER A 91 4.90 -12.98 1.12
CA SER A 91 4.30 -12.83 2.44
C SER A 91 5.14 -13.54 3.49
N ASP A 92 5.37 -12.90 4.63
CA ASP A 92 6.07 -13.53 5.74
C ASP A 92 5.14 -14.49 6.51
N GLY A 93 3.80 -14.27 6.48
CA GLY A 93 2.85 -15.13 7.17
C GLY A 93 1.39 -14.74 6.95
N GLY A 94 0.49 -15.41 7.69
CA GLY A 94 -0.96 -15.31 7.48
C GLY A 94 -1.43 -16.17 6.30
N LYS A 95 -2.76 -16.30 6.14
CA LYS A 95 -3.38 -17.03 5.02
C LYS A 95 -3.88 -16.06 3.98
N GLY A 96 -3.15 -15.94 2.88
CA GLY A 96 -3.44 -15.00 1.80
C GLY A 96 -4.12 -15.63 0.59
N VAL A 97 -4.98 -14.87 -0.05
CA VAL A 97 -5.56 -15.21 -1.36
C VAL A 97 -5.33 -14.06 -2.32
N LEU A 98 -4.63 -14.33 -3.41
CA LEU A 98 -4.46 -13.38 -4.52
C LEU A 98 -5.64 -13.52 -5.49
N ASN A 99 -6.35 -12.42 -5.70
CA ASN A 99 -7.45 -12.32 -6.64
C ASN A 99 -7.00 -11.55 -7.89
N ILE A 100 -6.90 -12.24 -9.01
CA ILE A 100 -6.50 -11.65 -10.29
C ILE A 100 -7.76 -11.46 -11.16
N PRO A 101 -8.16 -10.22 -11.47
CA PRO A 101 -9.23 -9.97 -12.42
C PRO A 101 -8.83 -10.47 -13.82
N THR A 102 -9.66 -11.26 -14.44
CA THR A 102 -9.47 -11.77 -15.80
C THR A 102 -10.72 -11.47 -16.65
N ARG A 103 -10.61 -11.62 -17.97
CA ARG A 103 -11.78 -11.47 -18.87
C ARG A 103 -12.91 -12.46 -18.56
N LYS A 104 -12.60 -13.59 -17.91
CA LYS A 104 -13.58 -14.65 -17.57
C LYS A 104 -14.07 -14.58 -16.12
N GLY A 105 -13.65 -13.56 -15.36
CA GLY A 105 -13.96 -13.40 -13.94
C GLY A 105 -12.69 -13.29 -13.08
N ILE A 106 -12.81 -13.59 -11.80
CA ILE A 106 -11.69 -13.53 -10.85
C ILE A 106 -11.03 -14.90 -10.76
N LYS A 107 -9.70 -14.96 -10.99
CA LYS A 107 -8.87 -16.11 -10.68
C LYS A 107 -8.31 -15.95 -9.28
N ALA A 108 -8.69 -16.81 -8.35
CA ALA A 108 -8.17 -16.85 -6.99
C ALA A 108 -7.00 -17.83 -6.88
N MET A 109 -5.94 -17.45 -6.19
CA MET A 109 -4.74 -18.25 -5.98
C MET A 109 -4.28 -18.10 -4.53
N THR A 110 -3.86 -19.20 -3.89
CA THR A 110 -3.30 -19.17 -2.55
C THR A 110 -1.93 -18.49 -2.56
N ILE A 111 -1.66 -17.68 -1.55
CA ILE A 111 -0.34 -17.09 -1.31
C ILE A 111 0.34 -17.95 -0.25
N GLU A 112 1.44 -18.61 -0.64
CA GLU A 112 2.24 -19.41 0.27
C GLU A 112 3.26 -18.51 1.00
N PRO A 113 3.30 -18.53 2.34
CA PRO A 113 4.26 -17.75 3.10
C PRO A 113 5.71 -18.19 2.88
N GLY A 114 6.63 -17.23 2.98
CA GLY A 114 8.08 -17.46 2.99
C GLY A 114 8.77 -17.26 1.66
N GLU A 115 8.15 -17.60 0.55
CA GLU A 115 8.75 -17.50 -0.78
C GLU A 115 8.06 -16.44 -1.65
N GLU A 116 8.82 -15.87 -2.60
CA GLU A 116 8.26 -14.99 -3.61
C GLU A 116 7.56 -15.82 -4.69
N GLN A 117 6.31 -15.49 -4.94
CA GLN A 117 5.51 -16.13 -5.98
C GLN A 117 5.28 -15.16 -7.13
N VAL A 118 5.40 -15.64 -8.37
CA VAL A 118 5.25 -14.85 -9.60
C VAL A 118 4.04 -15.36 -10.39
N PHE A 119 3.11 -14.46 -10.65
CA PHE A 119 1.89 -14.74 -11.40
C PHE A 119 1.88 -13.88 -12.67
N LYS A 120 1.85 -14.53 -13.83
CA LYS A 120 1.77 -13.87 -15.14
C LYS A 120 0.32 -13.83 -15.64
N TYR A 121 -0.02 -12.73 -16.34
CA TYR A 121 -1.33 -12.54 -16.98
C TYR A 121 -1.47 -13.38 -18.25
#